data_78017a96433d2e56a55aac37e6c2bc13
#
_entry.id   78017a96433d2e56a55aac37e6c2bc13
#
_cell.length_a   1.000
_cell.length_b   1.000
_cell.length_c   1.000
_cell.angle_alpha   90.00
_cell.angle_beta   90.00
_cell.angle_gamma   90.00
#
_symmetry.space_group_name_H-M   'P 1'
#
loop_
_entity.id
_entity.type
_entity.pdbx_description
1 polymer ?
#
loop_
_entity_poly.entity_id
_entity_poly.type
_entity_poly.pdbx_seq_one_letter_code
_entity_poly.pdbx_strand_id
1 'polypeptide(L)'
;LTGIPSPMTTAFIKVSGDGKKVLHQHGGKVWARYGNIYIATIPLNSVSRLSSLPEIQRIEANMNPKCTLDSVIIQTNALPVYEGRNLPQVYTGKGVVMGIMDIGFDFTNPNFYNPQMTDYRIKAFWDQISSDTLQSTLPVGREYIGKEHLLALGCSRDGYDNSHGTHTLGIAAGSGCEGVASDIPGKYHGMAYESDICLVANATSENAALIDSSQTYKFTYAMDALGFKYIFDYADQVGKPCVISFSEGAGQDFDGTDLLYGEIVNRETTETCTDAT
;
A
#
# COMPACT_ATOMS: atom_id res chain seq x y z
N LEU A 1 5.06 25.82 -31.02
CA LEU A 1 5.38 24.53 -30.36
C LEU A 1 4.27 24.23 -29.35
N THR A 2 3.19 23.60 -29.84
CA THR A 2 2.02 23.27 -29.07
C THR A 2 2.17 21.90 -28.44
N GLY A 3 2.32 21.88 -27.10
CA GLY A 3 1.56 20.98 -26.27
C GLY A 3 2.08 19.57 -26.07
N ILE A 4 3.36 19.36 -25.73
CA ILE A 4 3.68 18.16 -24.92
C ILE A 4 3.15 18.46 -23.51
N PRO A 5 2.21 17.67 -22.98
CA PRO A 5 1.73 17.85 -21.63
C PRO A 5 2.91 17.83 -20.65
N SER A 6 2.93 18.75 -19.69
CA SER A 6 3.95 18.73 -18.65
C SER A 6 3.91 17.39 -17.92
N PRO A 7 5.04 16.71 -17.68
CA PRO A 7 5.08 15.56 -16.79
C PRO A 7 4.41 15.89 -15.47
N MET A 8 3.75 14.91 -14.88
CA MET A 8 3.05 15.04 -13.61
C MET A 8 3.85 14.39 -12.49
N THR A 9 3.67 14.86 -11.26
CA THR A 9 4.14 14.18 -10.07
C THR A 9 3.05 14.17 -9.00
N THR A 10 3.02 13.14 -8.16
CA THR A 10 2.16 13.11 -6.98
C THR A 10 2.98 13.49 -5.76
N ALA A 11 2.46 14.37 -4.92
CA ALA A 11 3.18 14.97 -3.82
C ALA A 11 2.31 15.12 -2.58
N PHE A 12 2.94 15.13 -1.42
CA PHE A 12 2.38 15.72 -0.21
C PHE A 12 2.54 17.23 -0.28
N ILE A 13 1.47 17.96 -0.07
CA ILE A 13 1.50 19.42 -0.14
C ILE A 13 0.81 19.99 1.10
N LYS A 14 1.59 20.64 1.96
CA LYS A 14 1.08 21.32 3.14
C LYS A 14 0.66 22.73 2.76
N VAL A 15 -0.60 23.06 3.00
CA VAL A 15 -1.21 24.31 2.53
C VAL A 15 -1.92 25.02 3.68
N SER A 16 -1.74 26.34 3.80
CA SER A 16 -2.57 27.18 4.66
C SER A 16 -3.80 27.69 3.88
N GLY A 17 -4.98 27.55 4.47
CA GLY A 17 -6.24 27.98 3.83
C GLY A 17 -6.84 26.92 2.88
N ASP A 18 -7.46 27.37 1.79
CA ASP A 18 -8.13 26.50 0.81
C ASP A 18 -7.16 25.89 -0.18
N GLY A 19 -6.50 24.81 0.25
CA GLY A 19 -5.52 24.11 -0.58
C GLY A 19 -6.12 23.48 -1.83
N LYS A 20 -7.36 23.03 -1.81
CA LYS A 20 -8.02 22.48 -2.99
C LYS A 20 -8.08 23.52 -4.11
N LYS A 21 -8.53 24.71 -3.78
CA LYS A 21 -8.64 25.83 -4.74
C LYS A 21 -7.26 26.20 -5.30
N VAL A 22 -6.26 26.36 -4.43
CA VAL A 22 -4.88 26.72 -4.82
C VAL A 22 -4.31 25.68 -5.78
N LEU A 23 -4.41 24.40 -5.44
CA LEU A 23 -3.86 23.32 -6.27
C LEU A 23 -4.55 23.22 -7.62
N HIS A 24 -5.88 23.29 -7.65
CA HIS A 24 -6.65 23.27 -8.91
C HIS A 24 -6.29 24.43 -9.85
N GLN A 25 -6.08 25.64 -9.32
CA GLN A 25 -5.69 26.80 -10.13
C GLN A 25 -4.31 26.63 -10.82
N HIS A 26 -3.49 25.71 -10.31
CA HIS A 26 -2.16 25.40 -10.86
C HIS A 26 -2.11 24.05 -11.58
N GLY A 27 -3.28 23.52 -12.00
CA GLY A 27 -3.38 22.29 -12.75
C GLY A 27 -3.25 21.01 -11.92
N GLY A 28 -3.32 21.13 -10.60
CA GLY A 28 -3.27 20.01 -9.69
C GLY A 28 -4.60 19.30 -9.55
N LYS A 29 -4.55 17.97 -9.34
CA LYS A 29 -5.69 17.13 -8.97
C LYS A 29 -5.47 16.61 -7.57
N VAL A 30 -6.37 16.98 -6.64
CA VAL A 30 -6.33 16.52 -5.26
C VAL A 30 -6.98 15.14 -5.17
N TRP A 31 -6.31 14.22 -4.48
CA TRP A 31 -6.74 12.83 -4.25
C TRP A 31 -7.24 12.62 -2.82
N ALA A 32 -6.53 13.19 -1.83
CA ALA A 32 -6.89 13.06 -0.42
C ALA A 32 -6.46 14.29 0.37
N ARG A 33 -7.03 14.44 1.59
CA ARG A 33 -6.70 15.53 2.50
C ARG A 33 -6.66 15.02 3.93
N TYR A 34 -5.60 15.38 4.67
CA TYR A 34 -5.41 15.14 6.09
C TYR A 34 -5.11 16.47 6.78
N GLY A 35 -6.11 17.08 7.39
CA GLY A 35 -5.97 18.41 7.99
C GLY A 35 -5.57 19.47 6.95
N ASN A 36 -4.35 19.96 7.01
CA ASN A 36 -3.78 20.94 6.07
C ASN A 36 -2.77 20.32 5.07
N ILE A 37 -2.63 18.99 5.06
CA ILE A 37 -1.80 18.25 4.11
C ILE A 37 -2.69 17.63 3.04
N TYR A 38 -2.34 17.85 1.80
CA TYR A 38 -3.01 17.33 0.62
C TYR A 38 -2.11 16.32 -0.09
N ILE A 39 -2.69 15.23 -0.54
CA ILE A 39 -2.08 14.35 -1.54
C ILE A 39 -2.65 14.77 -2.89
N ALA A 40 -1.80 15.24 -3.79
CA ALA A 40 -2.23 15.77 -5.07
C ALA A 40 -1.22 15.49 -6.18
N THR A 41 -1.74 15.19 -7.37
CA THR A 41 -0.92 15.15 -8.59
C THR A 41 -0.84 16.55 -9.18
N ILE A 42 0.37 17.03 -9.43
CA ILE A 42 0.64 18.37 -9.96
C ILE A 42 1.58 18.32 -11.17
N PRO A 43 1.45 19.25 -12.12
CA PRO A 43 2.42 19.37 -13.22
C PRO A 43 3.81 19.76 -12.70
N LEU A 44 4.87 19.08 -13.16
CA LEU A 44 6.25 19.39 -12.73
C LEU A 44 6.62 20.86 -13.01
N ASN A 45 6.16 21.42 -14.11
CA ASN A 45 6.41 22.83 -14.44
C ASN A 45 5.66 23.82 -13.53
N SER A 46 4.70 23.37 -12.73
CA SER A 46 4.00 24.20 -11.75
C SER A 46 4.67 24.22 -10.38
N VAL A 47 5.58 23.30 -10.09
CA VAL A 47 6.22 23.14 -8.77
C VAL A 47 6.90 24.43 -8.31
N SER A 48 7.73 25.05 -9.16
CA SER A 48 8.43 26.30 -8.82
C SER A 48 7.46 27.44 -8.52
N ARG A 49 6.35 27.53 -9.26
CA ARG A 49 5.32 28.54 -9.02
C ARG A 49 4.57 28.26 -7.73
N LEU A 50 4.17 27.01 -7.51
CA LEU A 50 3.49 26.59 -6.29
C LEU A 50 4.35 26.88 -5.05
N SER A 51 5.64 26.50 -5.09
CA SER A 51 6.54 26.69 -3.95
C SER A 51 6.80 28.15 -3.57
N SER A 52 6.50 29.09 -4.47
CA SER A 52 6.62 30.54 -4.19
C SER A 52 5.31 31.18 -3.65
N LEU A 53 4.22 30.43 -3.58
CA LEU A 53 2.97 30.95 -3.01
C LEU A 53 3.03 30.96 -1.48
N PRO A 54 2.56 32.04 -0.83
CA PRO A 54 2.59 32.14 0.63
C PRO A 54 1.69 31.11 1.33
N GLU A 55 0.70 30.57 0.64
CA GLU A 55 -0.17 29.52 1.14
C GLU A 55 0.50 28.15 1.16
N ILE A 56 1.48 27.91 0.30
CA ILE A 56 2.20 26.62 0.22
C ILE A 56 3.33 26.61 1.24
N GLN A 57 3.20 25.81 2.27
CA GLN A 57 4.19 25.68 3.33
C GLN A 57 5.27 24.67 2.98
N ARG A 58 4.92 23.57 2.29
CA ARG A 58 5.86 22.52 1.91
C ARG A 58 5.30 21.67 0.77
N ILE A 59 6.18 21.22 -0.11
CA ILE A 59 5.90 20.23 -1.15
C ILE A 59 6.95 19.12 -1.00
N GLU A 60 6.49 17.87 -0.89
CA GLU A 60 7.34 16.68 -0.85
C GLU A 60 6.90 15.72 -1.94
N ALA A 61 7.79 15.48 -2.90
CA ALA A 61 7.62 14.52 -3.99
C ALA A 61 8.92 13.72 -4.11
N ASN A 62 9.05 12.72 -3.26
CA ASN A 62 10.23 11.85 -3.27
C ASN A 62 9.99 10.65 -4.17
N MET A 63 11.03 10.18 -4.83
CA MET A 63 10.98 9.10 -5.82
C MET A 63 12.00 8.02 -5.48
N ASN A 64 11.76 6.83 -6.00
CA ASN A 64 12.61 5.63 -5.92
C ASN A 64 12.51 4.80 -4.63
N PRO A 65 11.31 4.31 -4.27
CA PRO A 65 11.24 3.21 -3.32
C PRO A 65 12.01 2.00 -3.88
N LYS A 66 12.68 1.27 -3.00
CA LYS A 66 13.37 0.03 -3.31
C LYS A 66 12.85 -1.08 -2.41
N CYS A 67 12.71 -2.28 -2.96
CA CYS A 67 12.40 -3.44 -2.14
C CYS A 67 13.54 -3.76 -1.19
N THR A 68 13.21 -4.04 0.06
CA THR A 68 14.16 -4.53 1.07
C THR A 68 13.69 -5.89 1.58
N LEU A 69 14.62 -6.84 1.66
CA LEU A 69 14.40 -8.13 2.31
C LEU A 69 14.74 -7.96 3.79
N ASP A 70 13.76 -8.21 4.65
CA ASP A 70 13.98 -8.19 6.08
C ASP A 70 14.03 -9.61 6.64
N SER A 71 15.14 -9.94 7.31
CA SER A 71 15.40 -11.25 7.92
C SER A 71 14.93 -11.35 9.38
N VAL A 72 14.04 -10.48 9.82
CA VAL A 72 13.73 -10.23 11.24
C VAL A 72 12.96 -11.36 11.94
N ILE A 73 12.47 -12.37 11.22
CA ILE A 73 11.57 -13.39 11.78
C ILE A 73 12.16 -14.20 12.93
N ILE A 74 13.48 -14.35 12.99
CA ILE A 74 14.14 -15.22 13.96
C ILE A 74 14.15 -14.64 15.39
N GLN A 75 13.89 -13.34 15.54
CA GLN A 75 14.01 -12.65 16.83
C GLN A 75 12.68 -12.32 17.51
N THR A 76 11.55 -12.50 16.86
CA THR A 76 10.26 -12.25 17.48
C THR A 76 9.82 -13.47 18.29
N ASN A 77 9.81 -13.36 19.59
CA ASN A 77 9.31 -14.40 20.50
C ASN A 77 7.77 -14.48 20.41
N ALA A 78 7.23 -14.89 19.25
CA ALA A 78 5.79 -14.94 18.98
C ALA A 78 5.09 -16.16 19.61
N LEU A 79 5.82 -17.24 19.92
CA LEU A 79 5.22 -18.45 20.46
C LEU A 79 4.39 -18.22 21.74
N PRO A 80 4.82 -17.45 22.74
CA PRO A 80 3.99 -17.13 23.91
C PRO A 80 2.68 -16.42 23.55
N VAL A 81 2.64 -15.63 22.44
CA VAL A 81 1.45 -14.94 21.98
C VAL A 81 0.45 -15.94 21.39
N TYR A 82 0.92 -16.90 20.62
CA TYR A 82 0.09 -17.97 20.04
C TYR A 82 -0.43 -18.95 21.09
N GLU A 83 0.28 -19.12 22.18
CA GLU A 83 -0.13 -19.97 23.30
C GLU A 83 -0.95 -19.20 24.37
N GLY A 84 -1.10 -17.89 24.22
CA GLY A 84 -1.78 -17.05 25.19
C GLY A 84 -1.08 -16.97 26.56
N ARG A 85 0.25 -17.20 26.61
CA ARG A 85 1.02 -17.16 27.87
C ARG A 85 0.99 -15.76 28.48
N ASN A 86 0.39 -15.65 29.66
CA ASN A 86 0.18 -14.38 30.37
C ASN A 86 -0.65 -13.35 29.57
N LEU A 87 -1.48 -13.82 28.64
CA LEU A 87 -2.39 -13.01 27.83
C LEU A 87 -3.84 -13.47 28.08
N PRO A 88 -4.84 -12.59 27.85
CA PRO A 88 -6.26 -12.96 28.02
C PRO A 88 -6.72 -14.12 27.13
N GLN A 89 -6.07 -14.30 25.99
CA GLN A 89 -6.39 -15.34 24.99
C GLN A 89 -5.21 -15.56 24.07
N VAL A 90 -5.33 -16.52 23.17
CA VAL A 90 -4.41 -16.71 22.03
C VAL A 90 -4.66 -15.65 20.96
N TYR A 91 -3.59 -15.18 20.31
CA TYR A 91 -3.67 -14.19 19.24
C TYR A 91 -2.96 -14.73 18.00
N THR A 92 -3.72 -14.91 16.93
CA THR A 92 -3.30 -15.51 15.66
C THR A 92 -3.47 -14.58 14.46
N GLY A 93 -3.94 -13.36 14.71
CA GLY A 93 -4.39 -12.41 13.69
C GLY A 93 -5.87 -12.59 13.30
N LYS A 94 -6.60 -13.54 13.89
CA LYS A 94 -8.02 -13.72 13.62
C LYS A 94 -8.82 -12.47 13.95
N GLY A 95 -9.62 -12.02 12.97
CA GLY A 95 -10.42 -10.79 13.12
C GLY A 95 -9.65 -9.51 12.87
N VAL A 96 -8.43 -9.58 12.33
CA VAL A 96 -7.59 -8.44 11.94
C VAL A 96 -7.38 -8.46 10.42
N VAL A 97 -7.27 -7.32 9.79
CA VAL A 97 -6.79 -7.17 8.42
C VAL A 97 -5.27 -6.99 8.45
N MET A 98 -4.55 -7.90 7.76
CA MET A 98 -3.14 -7.72 7.45
C MET A 98 -3.04 -7.07 6.07
N GLY A 99 -2.59 -5.83 6.04
CA GLY A 99 -2.27 -5.11 4.82
C GLY A 99 -0.83 -5.36 4.40
N ILE A 100 -0.61 -5.64 3.12
CA ILE A 100 0.74 -5.72 2.55
C ILE A 100 0.80 -4.82 1.33
N MET A 101 1.76 -3.91 1.32
CA MET A 101 2.11 -3.16 0.13
C MET A 101 3.49 -3.61 -0.33
N ASP A 102 3.56 -4.15 -1.55
CA ASP A 102 4.74 -4.81 -2.09
C ASP A 102 4.55 -5.08 -3.60
N ILE A 103 5.49 -5.78 -4.22
CA ILE A 103 5.43 -6.22 -5.62
C ILE A 103 5.56 -7.74 -5.70
N GLY A 104 4.98 -8.33 -6.75
CA GLY A 104 5.14 -9.75 -7.05
C GLY A 104 4.33 -10.67 -6.12
N PHE A 105 3.00 -10.65 -6.28
CA PHE A 105 2.07 -11.51 -5.55
C PHE A 105 1.60 -12.69 -6.40
N ASP A 106 1.67 -13.90 -5.85
CA ASP A 106 1.00 -15.11 -6.36
C ASP A 106 -0.30 -15.34 -5.58
N PHE A 107 -1.43 -15.04 -6.20
CA PHE A 107 -2.75 -15.21 -5.59
C PHE A 107 -3.20 -16.66 -5.50
N THR A 108 -2.53 -17.57 -6.18
CA THR A 108 -2.87 -18.99 -6.21
C THR A 108 -2.19 -19.80 -5.09
N ASN A 109 -1.24 -19.18 -4.39
CA ASN A 109 -0.46 -19.87 -3.39
C ASN A 109 -1.32 -20.40 -2.25
N PRO A 110 -1.27 -21.71 -1.93
CA PRO A 110 -2.09 -22.34 -0.89
C PRO A 110 -1.88 -21.73 0.51
N ASN A 111 -0.76 -21.10 0.77
CA ASN A 111 -0.47 -20.42 2.02
C ASN A 111 -1.42 -19.24 2.33
N PHE A 112 -2.16 -18.77 1.31
CA PHE A 112 -3.14 -17.69 1.46
C PHE A 112 -4.58 -18.18 1.60
N TYR A 113 -4.74 -19.47 1.77
CA TYR A 113 -5.95 -20.07 2.32
C TYR A 113 -5.78 -20.34 3.83
N ASN A 114 -6.87 -20.66 4.50
CA ASN A 114 -6.75 -21.27 5.83
C ASN A 114 -6.12 -22.68 5.72
N PRO A 115 -5.60 -23.27 6.80
CA PRO A 115 -4.93 -24.58 6.74
C PRO A 115 -5.78 -25.70 6.16
N GLN A 116 -7.10 -25.58 6.19
CA GLN A 116 -8.04 -26.56 5.67
C GLN A 116 -8.44 -26.32 4.21
N MET A 117 -7.88 -25.29 3.55
CA MET A 117 -8.21 -24.89 2.17
C MET A 117 -9.70 -24.53 1.93
N THR A 118 -10.44 -24.19 2.98
CA THR A 118 -11.88 -23.87 2.92
C THR A 118 -12.17 -22.39 2.82
N ASP A 119 -11.27 -21.53 3.30
CA ASP A 119 -11.40 -20.07 3.24
C ASP A 119 -10.18 -19.43 2.58
N TYR A 120 -10.44 -18.60 1.56
CA TYR A 120 -9.42 -17.81 0.87
C TYR A 120 -9.27 -16.46 1.56
N ARG A 121 -8.06 -16.13 2.02
CA ARG A 121 -7.84 -15.02 2.94
C ARG A 121 -7.46 -13.72 2.27
N ILE A 122 -7.01 -13.71 1.01
CA ILE A 122 -6.84 -12.45 0.27
C ILE A 122 -8.23 -11.96 -0.16
N LYS A 123 -8.64 -10.83 0.36
CA LYS A 123 -9.99 -10.29 0.17
C LYS A 123 -10.04 -9.17 -0.87
N ALA A 124 -8.98 -8.36 -0.94
CA ALA A 124 -8.88 -7.21 -1.81
C ALA A 124 -7.44 -6.99 -2.28
N PHE A 125 -7.30 -6.45 -3.49
CA PHE A 125 -6.01 -6.09 -4.09
C PHE A 125 -6.16 -4.85 -4.96
N TRP A 126 -5.31 -3.86 -4.75
CA TRP A 126 -5.18 -2.68 -5.59
C TRP A 126 -3.86 -2.70 -6.36
N ASP A 127 -3.95 -2.84 -7.68
CA ASP A 127 -2.83 -2.70 -8.61
C ASP A 127 -2.69 -1.23 -9.02
N GLN A 128 -1.84 -0.48 -8.34
CA GLN A 128 -1.60 0.94 -8.64
C GLN A 128 -0.90 1.14 -9.98
N ILE A 129 -0.12 0.17 -10.45
CA ILE A 129 0.65 0.32 -11.68
C ILE A 129 -0.15 0.04 -12.94
N SER A 130 -1.29 -0.63 -12.86
CA SER A 130 -2.16 -0.84 -14.01
C SER A 130 -2.44 0.47 -14.75
N SER A 131 -2.34 0.44 -16.08
CA SER A 131 -2.56 1.61 -16.93
C SER A 131 -4.03 1.99 -17.07
N ASP A 132 -4.93 1.06 -16.79
CA ASP A 132 -6.37 1.27 -16.85
C ASP A 132 -7.02 1.20 -15.45
N THR A 133 -8.13 1.84 -15.32
CA THR A 133 -8.93 1.82 -14.08
C THR A 133 -10.12 0.87 -14.17
N LEU A 134 -10.43 0.33 -15.32
CA LEU A 134 -11.55 -0.56 -15.68
C LEU A 134 -12.57 -0.78 -14.55
N GLN A 135 -13.51 0.18 -14.41
CA GLN A 135 -14.59 0.16 -13.41
C GLN A 135 -14.13 0.35 -11.93
N SER A 136 -12.85 0.56 -11.67
CA SER A 136 -12.38 0.95 -10.34
C SER A 136 -12.77 2.39 -10.03
N THR A 137 -13.21 2.66 -8.81
CA THR A 137 -13.47 4.01 -8.30
C THR A 137 -12.20 4.67 -7.76
N LEU A 138 -11.08 3.92 -7.71
CA LEU A 138 -9.80 4.40 -7.22
C LEU A 138 -9.16 5.42 -8.17
N PRO A 139 -8.33 6.32 -7.67
CA PRO A 139 -7.77 7.42 -8.45
C PRO A 139 -6.89 6.97 -9.61
N VAL A 140 -6.21 5.84 -9.47
CA VAL A 140 -5.34 5.23 -10.49
C VAL A 140 -5.37 3.71 -10.36
N GLY A 141 -4.92 3.02 -11.40
CA GLY A 141 -4.77 1.58 -11.35
C GLY A 141 -6.10 0.83 -11.22
N ARG A 142 -6.04 -0.42 -10.88
CA ARG A 142 -7.18 -1.33 -10.90
C ARG A 142 -7.36 -2.07 -9.58
N GLU A 143 -8.60 -2.14 -9.14
CA GLU A 143 -9.00 -2.88 -7.95
C GLU A 143 -9.52 -4.28 -8.31
N TYR A 144 -9.19 -5.26 -7.47
CA TYR A 144 -9.70 -6.64 -7.56
C TYR A 144 -10.24 -7.06 -6.19
N ILE A 145 -11.53 -7.34 -6.13
CA ILE A 145 -12.21 -7.74 -4.90
C ILE A 145 -12.66 -9.19 -5.01
N GLY A 146 -12.32 -9.98 -3.99
CA GLY A 146 -12.80 -11.33 -3.79
C GLY A 146 -12.04 -12.40 -4.56
N LYS A 147 -12.23 -13.62 -4.09
CA LYS A 147 -11.51 -14.83 -4.53
C LYS A 147 -11.54 -15.06 -6.05
N GLU A 148 -12.72 -14.90 -6.67
CA GLU A 148 -12.88 -15.26 -8.08
C GLU A 148 -12.04 -14.37 -8.99
N HIS A 149 -12.03 -13.06 -8.75
CA HIS A 149 -11.25 -12.10 -9.54
C HIS A 149 -9.74 -12.30 -9.33
N LEU A 150 -9.32 -12.53 -8.10
CA LEU A 150 -7.91 -12.73 -7.75
C LEU A 150 -7.36 -14.04 -8.34
N LEU A 151 -8.11 -15.13 -8.24
CA LEU A 151 -7.70 -16.41 -8.83
C LEU A 151 -7.74 -16.38 -10.36
N ALA A 152 -8.65 -15.62 -10.97
CA ALA A 152 -8.67 -15.41 -12.42
C ALA A 152 -7.47 -14.58 -12.89
N LEU A 153 -6.99 -13.62 -12.07
CA LEU A 153 -5.77 -12.88 -12.33
C LEU A 153 -4.54 -13.78 -12.16
N GLY A 154 -4.55 -14.68 -11.18
CA GLY A 154 -3.50 -15.65 -10.87
C GLY A 154 -2.32 -15.06 -10.12
N CYS A 155 -1.74 -13.97 -10.61
CA CYS A 155 -0.64 -13.25 -9.98
C CYS A 155 -0.74 -11.75 -10.28
N SER A 156 -0.08 -10.93 -9.49
CA SER A 156 0.10 -9.51 -9.82
C SER A 156 0.98 -9.37 -11.08
N ARG A 157 0.83 -8.26 -11.80
CA ARG A 157 1.56 -8.02 -13.06
C ARG A 157 2.53 -6.86 -12.93
N ASP A 158 3.04 -6.66 -11.75
CA ASP A 158 3.82 -5.54 -11.27
C ASP A 158 5.32 -5.84 -11.13
N GLY A 159 5.76 -7.04 -11.46
CA GLY A 159 7.16 -7.45 -11.34
C GLY A 159 7.57 -8.50 -12.38
N TYR A 160 8.86 -8.81 -12.40
CA TYR A 160 9.42 -9.85 -13.29
C TYR A 160 9.19 -11.26 -12.74
N ASP A 161 9.03 -11.38 -11.44
CA ASP A 161 8.64 -12.60 -10.78
C ASP A 161 7.58 -12.31 -9.70
N ASN A 162 6.87 -13.32 -9.27
CA ASN A 162 5.83 -13.22 -8.26
C ASN A 162 6.34 -13.66 -6.89
N SER A 163 7.55 -13.28 -6.54
CA SER A 163 8.25 -13.83 -5.38
C SER A 163 8.32 -12.88 -4.19
N HIS A 164 8.65 -11.61 -4.39
CA HIS A 164 8.94 -10.71 -3.25
C HIS A 164 7.71 -10.50 -2.36
N GLY A 165 6.63 -9.98 -2.90
CA GLY A 165 5.38 -9.76 -2.15
C GLY A 165 4.74 -11.07 -1.65
N THR A 166 4.86 -12.15 -2.43
CA THR A 166 4.44 -13.48 -1.98
C THR A 166 5.22 -13.93 -0.75
N HIS A 167 6.53 -13.70 -0.74
CA HIS A 167 7.40 -14.05 0.38
C HIS A 167 7.11 -13.21 1.62
N THR A 168 7.05 -11.89 1.50
CA THR A 168 6.75 -10.98 2.60
C THR A 168 5.36 -11.23 3.18
N LEU A 169 4.35 -11.45 2.31
CA LEU A 169 3.02 -11.85 2.72
C LEU A 169 3.01 -13.21 3.44
N GLY A 170 3.78 -14.18 2.95
CA GLY A 170 3.94 -15.49 3.60
C GLY A 170 4.47 -15.37 5.03
N ILE A 171 5.48 -14.51 5.23
CA ILE A 171 6.05 -14.21 6.53
C ILE A 171 5.04 -13.51 7.45
N ALA A 172 4.30 -12.54 6.93
CA ALA A 172 3.36 -11.76 7.73
C ALA A 172 2.09 -12.56 8.06
N ALA A 173 1.52 -13.28 7.08
CA ALA A 173 0.18 -13.84 7.18
C ALA A 173 0.02 -15.25 6.59
N GLY A 174 1.07 -15.92 6.16
CA GLY A 174 0.97 -17.28 5.63
C GLY A 174 0.34 -18.24 6.63
N SER A 175 -0.59 -19.09 6.19
CA SER A 175 -1.28 -20.06 7.06
C SER A 175 -0.46 -21.30 7.39
N GLY A 176 0.69 -21.48 6.74
CA GLY A 176 1.43 -22.74 6.78
C GLY A 176 0.78 -23.86 5.97
N CYS A 177 -0.22 -23.53 5.14
CA CYS A 177 -0.81 -24.49 4.21
C CYS A 177 0.13 -24.67 3.01
N GLU A 178 0.62 -25.90 2.84
CA GLU A 178 1.46 -26.29 1.71
C GLU A 178 0.68 -27.07 0.64
N GLY A 179 -0.64 -26.92 0.66
CA GLY A 179 -1.58 -27.68 -0.18
C GLY A 179 -2.13 -28.90 0.53
N VAL A 180 -3.14 -29.51 -0.11
CA VAL A 180 -3.87 -30.66 0.44
C VAL A 180 -3.03 -31.92 0.66
N ALA A 181 -1.84 -31.98 0.06
CA ALA A 181 -0.93 -33.11 0.15
C ALA A 181 0.20 -32.92 1.18
N SER A 182 0.17 -31.82 1.95
CA SER A 182 1.23 -31.56 2.93
C SER A 182 1.15 -32.51 4.14
N ASP A 183 2.25 -33.11 4.49
CA ASP A 183 2.39 -33.95 5.70
C ASP A 183 2.52 -33.09 6.98
N ILE A 184 2.67 -31.78 6.85
CA ILE A 184 2.94 -30.88 7.97
C ILE A 184 2.11 -29.58 7.87
N PRO A 185 0.77 -29.66 7.67
CA PRO A 185 -0.06 -28.48 7.49
C PRO A 185 0.03 -27.55 8.71
N GLY A 186 0.24 -26.27 8.47
CA GLY A 186 0.30 -25.25 9.50
C GLY A 186 1.61 -25.18 10.27
N LYS A 187 2.63 -25.99 9.95
CA LYS A 187 3.91 -25.96 10.68
C LYS A 187 4.73 -24.69 10.45
N TYR A 188 4.76 -24.22 9.21
CA TYR A 188 5.52 -23.04 8.82
C TYR A 188 4.55 -21.90 8.48
N HIS A 189 3.94 -21.32 9.49
CA HIS A 189 2.99 -20.22 9.32
C HIS A 189 3.64 -18.85 9.56
N GLY A 190 3.03 -17.80 9.03
CA GLY A 190 3.36 -16.41 9.27
C GLY A 190 2.90 -15.92 10.65
N MET A 191 3.17 -14.64 10.93
CA MET A 191 2.89 -14.02 12.22
C MET A 191 1.39 -13.95 12.53
N ALA A 192 0.57 -13.53 11.54
CA ALA A 192 -0.87 -13.37 11.65
C ALA A 192 -1.61 -14.37 10.74
N TYR A 193 -1.37 -15.65 10.96
CA TYR A 193 -1.77 -16.73 10.06
C TYR A 193 -3.27 -16.98 9.93
N GLU A 194 -4.12 -16.32 10.72
CA GLU A 194 -5.57 -16.33 10.61
C GLU A 194 -6.17 -14.96 10.22
N SER A 195 -5.35 -13.98 9.85
CA SER A 195 -5.84 -12.66 9.43
C SER A 195 -6.53 -12.71 8.06
N ASP A 196 -7.44 -11.77 7.80
CA ASP A 196 -7.79 -11.37 6.45
C ASP A 196 -6.65 -10.60 5.82
N ILE A 197 -6.55 -10.62 4.50
CA ILE A 197 -5.44 -10.04 3.76
C ILE A 197 -5.96 -9.01 2.77
N CYS A 198 -5.38 -7.80 2.79
CA CYS A 198 -5.61 -6.74 1.82
C CYS A 198 -4.28 -6.30 1.22
N LEU A 199 -4.18 -6.25 -0.10
CA LEU A 199 -2.91 -6.07 -0.82
C LEU A 199 -2.90 -4.80 -1.67
N VAL A 200 -1.73 -4.21 -1.82
CA VAL A 200 -1.46 -3.13 -2.78
C VAL A 200 -0.15 -3.44 -3.51
N ALA A 201 -0.19 -3.36 -4.83
CA ALA A 201 1.02 -3.34 -5.67
C ALA A 201 1.35 -1.89 -6.04
N ASN A 202 2.50 -1.40 -5.60
CA ASN A 202 2.93 -0.04 -5.84
C ASN A 202 4.05 0.06 -6.90
N ALA A 203 4.37 1.28 -7.28
CA ALA A 203 5.43 1.56 -8.24
C ALA A 203 6.79 1.65 -7.54
N THR A 204 7.71 0.77 -7.91
CA THR A 204 9.08 0.69 -7.37
C THR A 204 10.11 0.78 -8.49
N SER A 205 11.39 0.89 -8.13
CA SER A 205 12.48 0.81 -9.12
C SER A 205 12.53 -0.52 -9.86
N GLU A 206 12.01 -1.60 -9.25
CA GLU A 206 12.04 -2.94 -9.81
C GLU A 206 11.01 -3.12 -10.95
N ASN A 207 9.88 -2.41 -10.89
CA ASN A 207 8.84 -2.47 -11.91
C ASN A 207 8.76 -1.22 -12.81
N ALA A 208 9.75 -0.34 -12.72
CA ALA A 208 9.80 0.91 -13.49
C ALA A 208 9.65 0.71 -15.00
N ALA A 209 10.18 -0.40 -15.53
CA ALA A 209 10.09 -0.71 -16.95
C ALA A 209 8.66 -1.09 -17.43
N LEU A 210 7.77 -1.41 -16.50
CA LEU A 210 6.37 -1.77 -16.79
C LEU A 210 5.44 -0.54 -16.81
N ILE A 211 5.94 0.62 -16.39
CA ILE A 211 5.14 1.83 -16.23
C ILE A 211 5.44 2.77 -17.40
N ASP A 212 4.39 3.18 -18.11
CA ASP A 212 4.50 4.13 -19.20
C ASP A 212 5.09 5.46 -18.71
N SER A 213 5.90 6.11 -19.54
CA SER A 213 6.56 7.38 -19.23
C SER A 213 5.57 8.51 -18.88
N SER A 214 4.34 8.45 -19.35
CA SER A 214 3.28 9.39 -18.99
C SER A 214 2.73 9.16 -17.57
N GLN A 215 3.03 8.02 -16.95
CA GLN A 215 2.54 7.60 -15.64
C GLN A 215 3.62 7.59 -14.55
N THR A 216 4.75 8.24 -14.79
CA THR A 216 5.87 8.35 -13.81
C THR A 216 5.47 9.02 -12.50
N TYR A 217 4.35 9.73 -12.45
CA TYR A 217 3.78 10.28 -11.21
C TYR A 217 3.41 9.22 -10.17
N LYS A 218 3.33 7.95 -10.57
CA LYS A 218 3.08 6.81 -9.66
C LYS A 218 4.27 6.49 -8.76
N PHE A 219 5.49 6.89 -9.13
CA PHE A 219 6.72 6.66 -8.37
C PHE A 219 6.91 7.73 -7.29
N THR A 220 6.04 7.79 -6.31
CA THR A 220 6.18 8.76 -5.21
C THR A 220 5.64 8.18 -3.91
N TYR A 221 6.25 8.54 -2.79
CA TYR A 221 5.74 8.19 -1.45
C TYR A 221 4.30 8.67 -1.19
N ALA A 222 3.84 9.66 -1.93
CA ALA A 222 2.43 10.06 -1.87
C ALA A 222 1.50 9.00 -2.45
N MET A 223 1.96 8.19 -3.40
CA MET A 223 1.22 7.02 -3.90
C MET A 223 1.26 5.88 -2.89
N ASP A 224 2.35 5.71 -2.16
CA ASP A 224 2.43 4.73 -1.08
C ASP A 224 1.46 5.08 0.05
N ALA A 225 1.37 6.36 0.44
CA ALA A 225 0.37 6.81 1.41
C ALA A 225 -1.07 6.56 0.94
N LEU A 226 -1.37 6.71 -0.35
CA LEU A 226 -2.69 6.31 -0.88
C LEU A 226 -2.91 4.79 -0.80
N GLY A 227 -1.85 3.99 -0.92
CA GLY A 227 -1.91 2.54 -0.70
C GLY A 227 -2.26 2.19 0.75
N PHE A 228 -1.64 2.87 1.71
CA PHE A 228 -1.98 2.70 3.14
C PHE A 228 -3.42 3.11 3.42
N LYS A 229 -3.84 4.27 2.89
CA LYS A 229 -5.22 4.71 2.99
C LYS A 229 -6.20 3.65 2.48
N TYR A 230 -5.93 3.06 1.30
CA TYR A 230 -6.79 2.02 0.73
C TYR A 230 -6.95 0.82 1.67
N ILE A 231 -5.86 0.36 2.28
CA ILE A 231 -5.89 -0.77 3.22
C ILE A 231 -6.67 -0.42 4.48
N PHE A 232 -6.49 0.79 5.03
CA PHE A 232 -7.24 1.25 6.19
C PHE A 232 -8.73 1.44 5.88
N ASP A 233 -9.07 2.03 4.73
CA ASP A 233 -10.46 2.18 4.27
C ASP A 233 -11.15 0.81 4.13
N TYR A 234 -10.44 -0.18 3.55
CA TYR A 234 -10.96 -1.54 3.47
C TYR A 234 -11.21 -2.13 4.87
N ALA A 235 -10.27 -1.99 5.78
CA ALA A 235 -10.40 -2.50 7.15
C ALA A 235 -11.56 -1.84 7.90
N ASP A 236 -11.74 -0.53 7.75
CA ASP A 236 -12.85 0.23 8.32
C ASP A 236 -14.18 -0.23 7.74
N GLN A 237 -14.27 -0.40 6.43
CA GLN A 237 -15.46 -0.91 5.75
C GLN A 237 -15.90 -2.28 6.27
N VAL A 238 -14.97 -3.16 6.61
CA VAL A 238 -15.27 -4.51 7.16
C VAL A 238 -15.33 -4.53 8.69
N GLY A 239 -15.12 -3.39 9.35
CA GLY A 239 -15.19 -3.22 10.80
C GLY A 239 -14.12 -3.98 11.57
N LYS A 240 -12.89 -4.07 11.03
CA LYS A 240 -11.78 -4.82 11.63
C LYS A 240 -10.58 -3.91 11.89
N PRO A 241 -9.83 -4.12 12.98
CA PRO A 241 -8.53 -3.49 13.14
C PRO A 241 -7.57 -3.94 12.05
N CYS A 242 -6.59 -3.08 11.74
CA CYS A 242 -5.65 -3.28 10.65
C CYS A 242 -4.20 -3.12 11.11
N VAL A 243 -3.32 -3.90 10.51
CA VAL A 243 -1.86 -3.74 10.57
C VAL A 243 -1.32 -3.80 9.17
N ILE A 244 -0.45 -2.86 8.80
CA ILE A 244 0.20 -2.82 7.49
C ILE A 244 1.67 -3.20 7.64
N SER A 245 2.14 -4.13 6.80
CA SER A 245 3.55 -4.41 6.60
C SER A 245 3.99 -3.86 5.24
N PHE A 246 5.02 -3.04 5.26
CA PHE A 246 5.58 -2.38 4.10
C PHE A 246 7.08 -2.62 4.07
N SER A 247 7.53 -3.44 3.12
CA SER A 247 8.90 -3.94 3.04
C SER A 247 9.68 -3.24 1.94
N GLU A 248 9.73 -1.93 2.00
CA GLU A 248 10.52 -1.09 1.09
C GLU A 248 11.53 -0.23 1.85
N GLY A 249 12.64 0.05 1.21
CA GLY A 249 13.66 0.95 1.70
C GLY A 249 14.24 1.79 0.57
N ALA A 250 14.00 3.08 0.61
CA ALA A 250 14.53 4.02 -0.37
C ALA A 250 15.26 5.19 0.29
N GLY A 251 15.78 5.00 1.49
CA GLY A 251 16.33 6.07 2.28
C GLY A 251 15.26 7.05 2.75
N GLN A 252 14.02 6.56 2.94
CA GLN A 252 13.02 7.34 3.67
C GLN A 252 13.63 7.67 5.02
N ASP A 253 13.75 8.94 5.25
CA ASP A 253 14.40 9.44 6.42
C ASP A 253 13.35 10.00 7.37
N PHE A 254 12.85 9.15 8.27
CA PHE A 254 11.94 9.58 9.33
C PHE A 254 12.64 10.49 10.36
N ASP A 255 13.94 10.79 10.15
CA ASP A 255 14.73 11.66 11.04
C ASP A 255 14.47 13.15 10.82
N GLY A 256 13.70 13.53 9.84
CA GLY A 256 13.29 14.91 9.63
C GLY A 256 13.40 15.45 8.21
N THR A 257 13.84 14.66 7.23
CA THR A 257 13.88 15.11 5.83
C THR A 257 12.57 14.85 5.11
N ASP A 258 11.86 13.75 5.41
CA ASP A 258 10.54 13.41 4.86
C ASP A 258 9.40 13.65 5.88
N LEU A 259 9.39 14.84 6.46
CA LEU A 259 8.48 15.21 7.57
C LEU A 259 7.00 15.02 7.23
N LEU A 260 6.57 15.35 6.00
CA LEU A 260 5.16 15.22 5.62
C LEU A 260 4.76 13.76 5.43
N TYR A 261 5.66 12.91 4.95
CA TYR A 261 5.40 11.47 4.85
C TYR A 261 5.19 10.86 6.25
N GLY A 262 6.11 11.13 7.17
CA GLY A 262 5.96 10.68 8.56
C GLY A 262 4.71 11.23 9.25
N GLU A 263 4.35 12.50 9.00
CA GLU A 263 3.13 13.10 9.52
C GLU A 263 1.86 12.43 8.97
N ILE A 264 1.83 12.09 7.68
CA ILE A 264 0.71 11.38 7.05
C ILE A 264 0.57 9.97 7.63
N VAL A 265 1.64 9.20 7.71
CA VAL A 265 1.60 7.83 8.28
C VAL A 265 1.07 7.84 9.71
N ASN A 266 1.47 8.82 10.54
CA ASN A 266 0.90 8.98 11.87
C ASN A 266 -0.59 9.32 11.86
N ARG A 267 -1.04 10.17 10.93
CA ARG A 267 -2.45 10.58 10.84
C ARG A 267 -3.34 9.47 10.32
N GLU A 268 -2.89 8.68 9.37
CA GLU A 268 -3.64 7.53 8.82
C GLU A 268 -3.99 6.50 9.90
N THR A 269 -3.18 6.39 10.95
CA THR A 269 -3.45 5.49 12.08
C THR A 269 -4.37 6.09 13.15
N THR A 270 -4.61 7.40 13.14
CA THR A 270 -5.31 8.13 14.23
C THR A 270 -6.46 9.00 13.75
N GLU A 271 -6.54 9.35 12.49
CA GLU A 271 -7.53 10.27 11.94
C GLU A 271 -8.32 9.60 10.80
N THR A 272 -9.62 9.87 10.73
CA THR A 272 -10.40 9.52 9.54
C THR A 272 -10.03 10.44 8.38
N CYS A 273 -9.67 9.88 7.24
CA CYS A 273 -9.43 10.65 6.02
C CYS A 273 -10.74 11.27 5.53
N THR A 274 -10.72 12.58 5.28
CA THR A 274 -11.82 13.25 4.59
C THR A 274 -11.53 13.30 3.10
N ASP A 275 -12.41 12.73 2.29
CA ASP A 275 -12.29 12.82 0.84
C ASP A 275 -12.31 14.28 0.39
N ALA A 276 -11.48 14.60 -0.59
CA ALA A 276 -11.38 15.95 -1.14
C ALA A 276 -12.46 16.19 -2.21
N THR A 277 -13.74 15.84 -1.89
CA THR A 277 -14.89 16.03 -2.80
C THR A 277 -15.30 17.48 -2.98
#